data_54241cd71d04f515800ee50becdbadf4
#
_entry.id   54241cd71d04f515800ee50becdbadf4
#
_cell.length_a   1.000
_cell.length_b   1.000
_cell.length_c   1.000
_cell.angle_alpha   90.00
_cell.angle_beta   90.00
_cell.angle_gamma   90.00
#
_symmetry.space_group_name_H-M   'P 1'
#
loop_
_entity.id
_entity.type
_entity.pdbx_description
1 polymer ?
#
loop_
_entity_poly.entity_id
_entity_poly.type
_entity_poly.pdbx_seq_one_letter_code
_entity_poly.pdbx_strand_id
1 'polypeptide(L)'
;MATPGLSVWVVDDDESVRWVLEQALKQAHMFPRAFETGEEFFGALKLGRPDVLITDIRMPDMSGLQLMERLTRADPDIPVIVITAHSDLDSAVSAYQGGAFEYLPKPFDIDEAIELVSRAARQRTRGAAEQTTVKPTPRIIGQAPAMQEVFKAIGRLSRSSMTVLITGESGTGK
;
A
#
# COMPACT_ATOMS: atom_id res chain seq x y z
N MET A 1 5.63 -1.77 18.65
CA MET A 1 6.47 -2.97 18.77
C MET A 1 6.53 -3.65 17.42
N ALA A 2 7.69 -3.76 16.83
CA ALA A 2 7.89 -4.59 15.67
C ALA A 2 7.59 -6.05 16.02
N THR A 3 6.87 -6.75 15.16
CA THR A 3 6.62 -8.19 15.35
C THR A 3 7.87 -8.91 14.82
N PRO A 4 8.68 -9.51 15.69
CA PRO A 4 9.93 -10.15 15.26
C PRO A 4 9.62 -11.33 14.35
N GLY A 5 10.40 -11.45 13.28
CA GLY A 5 10.31 -12.60 12.38
C GLY A 5 9.41 -12.43 11.16
N LEU A 6 8.84 -11.23 10.91
CA LEU A 6 8.02 -10.96 9.72
C LEU A 6 8.86 -10.97 8.43
N SER A 7 8.41 -11.73 7.44
CA SER A 7 8.96 -11.71 6.08
C SER A 7 8.30 -10.58 5.28
N VAL A 8 9.07 -9.56 4.91
CA VAL A 8 8.57 -8.39 4.17
C VAL A 8 9.26 -8.32 2.82
N TRP A 9 8.47 -8.37 1.76
CA TRP A 9 9.03 -8.28 0.41
C TRP A 9 8.79 -6.89 -0.17
N VAL A 10 9.78 -6.36 -0.87
CA VAL A 10 9.77 -5.02 -1.45
C VAL A 10 9.99 -5.13 -2.95
N VAL A 11 9.14 -4.49 -3.74
CA VAL A 11 9.28 -4.39 -5.20
C VAL A 11 9.30 -2.91 -5.59
N ASP A 12 10.43 -2.42 -6.05
CA ASP A 12 10.64 -1.03 -6.49
C ASP A 12 11.79 -1.03 -7.49
N ASP A 13 11.70 -0.28 -8.58
CA ASP A 13 12.78 -0.19 -9.57
C ASP A 13 13.93 0.71 -9.10
N ASP A 14 13.70 1.59 -8.12
CA ASP A 14 14.72 2.44 -7.52
C ASP A 14 15.55 1.68 -6.47
N GLU A 15 16.83 1.46 -6.79
CA GLU A 15 17.78 0.77 -5.89
C GLU A 15 17.93 1.47 -4.54
N SER A 16 17.89 2.80 -4.52
CA SER A 16 18.03 3.59 -3.28
C SER A 16 16.85 3.35 -2.35
N VAL A 17 15.63 3.30 -2.88
CA VAL A 17 14.42 3.01 -2.11
C VAL A 17 14.46 1.58 -1.57
N ARG A 18 14.84 0.60 -2.41
CA ARG A 18 15.01 -0.79 -1.97
C ARG A 18 16.01 -0.89 -0.82
N TRP A 19 17.18 -0.24 -0.96
CA TRP A 19 18.23 -0.28 0.05
C TRP A 19 17.78 0.33 1.38
N VAL A 20 17.15 1.52 1.34
CA VAL A 20 16.66 2.21 2.54
C VAL A 20 15.62 1.36 3.27
N LEU A 21 14.65 0.82 2.55
CA LEU A 21 13.61 -0.03 3.13
C LEU A 21 14.20 -1.33 3.71
N GLU A 22 15.13 -1.97 3.00
CA GLU A 22 15.81 -3.16 3.54
C GLU A 22 16.54 -2.88 4.84
N GLN A 23 17.30 -1.78 4.93
CA GLN A 23 18.02 -1.43 6.16
C GLN A 23 17.05 -1.15 7.31
N ALA A 24 16.00 -0.39 7.06
CA ALA A 24 14.99 -0.06 8.06
C ALA A 24 14.25 -1.31 8.57
N LEU A 25 13.84 -2.19 7.68
CA LEU A 25 13.17 -3.44 8.04
C LEU A 25 14.08 -4.38 8.84
N LYS A 26 15.38 -4.48 8.48
CA LYS A 26 16.38 -5.24 9.25
C LYS A 26 16.58 -4.66 10.67
N GLN A 27 16.64 -3.33 10.79
CA GLN A 27 16.73 -2.67 12.11
C GLN A 27 15.48 -2.92 12.97
N ALA A 28 14.33 -3.08 12.34
CA ALA A 28 13.08 -3.44 13.00
C ALA A 28 12.94 -4.97 13.28
N HIS A 29 14.02 -5.75 13.12
CA HIS A 29 14.05 -7.20 13.30
C HIS A 29 13.09 -7.97 12.39
N MET A 30 12.85 -7.45 11.19
CA MET A 30 12.11 -8.12 10.13
C MET A 30 13.05 -8.74 9.10
N PHE A 31 12.54 -9.63 8.26
CA PHE A 31 13.28 -10.30 7.19
C PHE A 31 12.89 -9.73 5.82
N PRO A 32 13.56 -8.66 5.37
CA PRO A 32 13.28 -8.08 4.08
C PRO A 32 13.87 -8.91 2.94
N ARG A 33 13.17 -8.89 1.81
CA ARG A 33 13.67 -9.35 0.52
C ARG A 33 13.23 -8.35 -0.56
N ALA A 34 14.20 -7.81 -1.32
CA ALA A 34 13.93 -6.80 -2.33
C ALA A 34 14.03 -7.38 -3.74
N PHE A 35 13.21 -6.85 -4.65
CA PHE A 35 13.15 -7.20 -6.06
C PHE A 35 13.11 -5.91 -6.88
N GLU A 36 13.75 -5.91 -8.02
CA GLU A 36 13.73 -4.80 -8.96
C GLU A 36 12.48 -4.82 -9.83
N THR A 37 11.95 -6.00 -10.10
CA THR A 37 10.83 -6.19 -11.03
C THR A 37 9.73 -7.06 -10.43
N GLY A 38 8.51 -6.89 -10.96
CA GLY A 38 7.38 -7.73 -10.59
C GLY A 38 7.56 -9.19 -11.01
N GLU A 39 8.25 -9.45 -12.12
CA GLU A 39 8.53 -10.82 -12.56
C GLU A 39 9.49 -11.56 -11.62
N GLU A 40 10.51 -10.89 -11.10
CA GLU A 40 11.38 -11.47 -10.07
C GLU A 40 10.61 -11.83 -8.81
N PHE A 41 9.72 -10.92 -8.37
CA PHE A 41 8.82 -11.15 -7.25
C PHE A 41 7.95 -12.40 -7.47
N PHE A 42 7.28 -12.53 -8.63
CA PHE A 42 6.45 -13.70 -8.92
C PHE A 42 7.28 -14.97 -9.06
N GLY A 43 8.52 -14.89 -9.55
CA GLY A 43 9.46 -16.01 -9.55
C GLY A 43 9.75 -16.51 -8.14
N ALA A 44 10.00 -15.58 -7.22
CA ALA A 44 10.26 -15.89 -5.82
C ALA A 44 9.01 -16.41 -5.08
N LEU A 45 7.82 -15.90 -5.43
CA LEU A 45 6.56 -16.30 -4.81
C LEU A 45 6.26 -17.81 -4.98
N LYS A 46 6.80 -18.45 -6.02
CA LYS A 46 6.70 -19.89 -6.23
C LYS A 46 7.48 -20.72 -5.19
N LEU A 47 8.46 -20.11 -4.55
CA LEU A 47 9.37 -20.77 -3.60
C LEU A 47 9.09 -20.40 -2.13
N GLY A 48 8.33 -19.34 -1.90
CA GLY A 48 7.98 -18.86 -0.58
C GLY A 48 7.02 -17.68 -0.66
N ARG A 49 6.51 -17.23 0.48
CA ARG A 49 5.56 -16.11 0.51
C ARG A 49 5.93 -15.11 1.60
N PRO A 50 5.72 -13.81 1.37
CA PRO A 50 5.89 -12.79 2.40
C PRO A 50 4.67 -12.73 3.34
N ASP A 51 4.87 -12.12 4.49
CA ASP A 51 3.79 -11.70 5.38
C ASP A 51 3.18 -10.37 4.94
N VAL A 52 4.00 -9.50 4.32
CA VAL A 52 3.60 -8.19 3.79
C VAL A 52 4.38 -7.92 2.51
N LEU A 53 3.72 -7.34 1.53
CA LEU A 53 4.33 -6.80 0.31
C LEU A 53 4.31 -5.28 0.35
N ILE A 54 5.45 -4.67 0.01
CA ILE A 54 5.57 -3.24 -0.32
C ILE A 54 5.88 -3.14 -1.80
N THR A 55 5.13 -2.35 -2.56
CA THR A 55 5.39 -2.19 -4.01
C THR A 55 5.25 -0.74 -4.45
N ASP A 56 6.15 -0.29 -5.34
CA ASP A 56 5.93 0.96 -6.05
C ASP A 56 4.82 0.81 -7.10
N ILE A 57 4.11 1.89 -7.40
CA ILE A 57 3.10 1.91 -8.47
C ILE A 57 3.76 1.96 -9.84
N ARG A 58 4.81 2.75 -10.00
CA ARG A 58 5.41 3.05 -11.29
C ARG A 58 6.70 2.27 -11.49
N MET A 59 6.59 1.11 -12.10
CA MET A 59 7.75 0.29 -12.48
C MET A 59 7.72 0.02 -13.99
N PRO A 60 8.89 -0.14 -14.64
CA PRO A 60 8.98 -0.23 -16.10
C PRO A 60 8.44 -1.55 -16.68
N ASP A 61 8.46 -2.66 -15.92
CA ASP A 61 8.01 -3.98 -16.37
C ASP A 61 6.50 -4.16 -16.21
N MET A 62 5.97 -3.87 -15.03
CA MET A 62 4.54 -3.85 -14.74
C MET A 62 4.24 -2.84 -13.65
N SER A 63 3.08 -2.20 -13.69
CA SER A 63 2.69 -1.30 -12.60
C SER A 63 2.42 -2.07 -11.31
N GLY A 64 2.61 -1.41 -10.15
CA GLY A 64 2.25 -1.97 -8.86
C GLY A 64 0.78 -2.37 -8.76
N LEU A 65 -0.11 -1.68 -9.48
CA LEU A 65 -1.54 -2.03 -9.55
C LEU A 65 -1.75 -3.36 -10.29
N GLN A 66 -1.06 -3.57 -11.42
CA GLN A 66 -1.10 -4.84 -12.16
C GLN A 66 -0.49 -5.98 -11.34
N LEU A 67 0.62 -5.70 -10.64
CA LEU A 67 1.24 -6.66 -9.72
C LEU A 67 0.25 -7.07 -8.63
N MET A 68 -0.41 -6.11 -8.02
CA MET A 68 -1.39 -6.33 -6.96
C MET A 68 -2.62 -7.11 -7.45
N GLU A 69 -3.15 -6.78 -8.63
CA GLU A 69 -4.25 -7.53 -9.25
C GLU A 69 -3.87 -8.99 -9.51
N ARG A 70 -2.68 -9.23 -10.06
CA ARG A 70 -2.14 -10.57 -10.30
C ARG A 70 -1.90 -11.33 -8.98
N LEU A 71 -1.39 -10.64 -7.95
CA LEU A 71 -1.19 -11.22 -6.63
C LEU A 71 -2.50 -11.60 -5.95
N THR A 72 -3.52 -10.73 -6.01
CA THR A 72 -4.84 -11.01 -5.43
C THR A 72 -5.49 -12.27 -6.01
N ARG A 73 -5.22 -12.57 -7.27
CA ARG A 73 -5.68 -13.83 -7.90
C ARG A 73 -4.89 -15.04 -7.45
N ALA A 74 -3.61 -14.87 -7.13
CA ALA A 74 -2.72 -15.97 -6.74
C ALA A 74 -2.74 -16.23 -5.23
N ASP A 75 -2.73 -15.18 -4.42
CA ASP A 75 -2.72 -15.21 -2.96
C ASP A 75 -3.35 -13.95 -2.37
N PRO A 76 -4.67 -13.94 -2.18
CA PRO A 76 -5.41 -12.76 -1.72
C PRO A 76 -5.12 -12.35 -0.28
N ASP A 77 -4.48 -13.22 0.50
CA ASP A 77 -4.24 -13.00 1.93
C ASP A 77 -2.97 -12.17 2.23
N ILE A 78 -2.14 -11.88 1.21
CA ILE A 78 -0.95 -11.07 1.39
C ILE A 78 -1.36 -9.59 1.38
N PRO A 79 -1.23 -8.86 2.50
CA PRO A 79 -1.50 -7.43 2.52
C PRO A 79 -0.45 -6.67 1.72
N VAL A 80 -0.91 -5.72 0.91
CA VAL A 80 -0.06 -4.91 0.03
C VAL A 80 -0.06 -3.46 0.48
N ILE A 81 1.13 -2.91 0.73
CA ILE A 81 1.36 -1.49 0.92
C ILE A 81 1.89 -0.93 -0.39
N VAL A 82 1.23 0.09 -0.91
CA VAL A 82 1.58 0.71 -2.19
C VAL A 82 2.32 2.01 -1.94
N ILE A 83 3.54 2.12 -2.48
CA ILE A 83 4.32 3.36 -2.48
C ILE A 83 4.13 4.07 -3.81
N THR A 84 4.09 5.40 -3.80
CA THR A 84 3.96 6.19 -5.02
C THR A 84 4.54 7.59 -4.86
N ALA A 85 4.92 8.19 -5.98
CA ALA A 85 5.33 9.58 -6.01
C ALA A 85 4.16 10.51 -5.59
N HIS A 86 4.51 11.65 -4.99
CA HIS A 86 3.59 12.67 -4.49
C HIS A 86 2.49 13.03 -5.52
N SER A 87 1.26 13.18 -5.04
CA SER A 87 0.13 13.85 -5.72
C SER A 87 -0.70 13.06 -6.74
N ASP A 88 -0.72 11.75 -6.70
CA ASP A 88 -1.58 10.98 -7.60
C ASP A 88 -2.77 10.36 -6.86
N LEU A 89 -3.86 11.16 -6.73
CA LEU A 89 -5.10 10.68 -6.13
C LEU A 89 -5.68 9.48 -6.88
N ASP A 90 -5.63 9.52 -8.21
CA ASP A 90 -6.18 8.44 -9.03
C ASP A 90 -5.46 7.12 -8.72
N SER A 91 -4.13 7.19 -8.51
CA SER A 91 -3.34 6.03 -8.11
C SER A 91 -3.66 5.56 -6.68
N ALA A 92 -3.87 6.49 -5.73
CA ALA A 92 -4.25 6.13 -4.37
C ALA A 92 -5.62 5.44 -4.33
N VAL A 93 -6.62 6.02 -4.99
CA VAL A 93 -7.97 5.44 -5.08
C VAL A 93 -7.92 4.09 -5.79
N SER A 94 -7.18 3.98 -6.90
CA SER A 94 -7.02 2.72 -7.63
C SER A 94 -6.33 1.65 -6.79
N ALA A 95 -5.32 2.01 -5.99
CA ALA A 95 -4.65 1.10 -5.08
C ALA A 95 -5.62 0.53 -4.03
N TYR A 96 -6.42 1.38 -3.39
CA TYR A 96 -7.41 0.92 -2.43
C TYR A 96 -8.53 0.09 -3.08
N GLN A 97 -9.01 0.48 -4.25
CA GLN A 97 -10.00 -0.30 -5.01
C GLN A 97 -9.46 -1.66 -5.43
N GLY A 98 -8.16 -1.73 -5.77
CA GLY A 98 -7.44 -2.97 -6.07
C GLY A 98 -7.18 -3.86 -4.85
N GLY A 99 -7.52 -3.41 -3.64
CA GLY A 99 -7.37 -4.17 -2.40
C GLY A 99 -6.09 -3.89 -1.62
N ALA A 100 -5.37 -2.80 -1.90
CA ALA A 100 -4.22 -2.39 -1.09
C ALA A 100 -4.61 -2.22 0.37
N PHE A 101 -3.72 -2.63 1.27
CA PHE A 101 -3.88 -2.41 2.70
C PHE A 101 -3.76 -0.92 3.04
N GLU A 102 -2.74 -0.27 2.50
CA GLU A 102 -2.45 1.15 2.73
C GLU A 102 -1.63 1.72 1.57
N TYR A 103 -1.62 3.02 1.49
CA TYR A 103 -0.92 3.83 0.51
C TYR A 103 0.11 4.71 1.24
N LEU A 104 1.35 4.77 0.74
CA LEU A 104 2.45 5.52 1.31
C LEU A 104 3.06 6.47 0.26
N PRO A 105 2.81 7.79 0.33
CA PRO A 105 3.36 8.74 -0.63
C PRO A 105 4.85 8.98 -0.41
N LYS A 106 5.65 9.06 -1.49
CA LYS A 106 7.05 9.51 -1.45
C LYS A 106 7.09 11.06 -1.39
N PRO A 107 7.96 11.70 -0.60
CA PRO A 107 8.86 11.11 0.39
C PRO A 107 8.09 10.63 1.63
N PHE A 108 8.46 9.49 2.18
CA PHE A 108 7.82 8.92 3.37
C PHE A 108 8.80 8.84 4.54
N ASP A 109 8.25 8.82 5.74
CA ASP A 109 8.99 8.55 6.95
C ASP A 109 9.22 7.04 7.10
N ILE A 110 10.43 6.65 7.49
CA ILE A 110 10.81 5.25 7.69
C ILE A 110 10.02 4.61 8.84
N ASP A 111 9.80 5.35 9.91
CA ASP A 111 9.05 4.86 11.07
C ASP A 111 7.58 4.63 10.69
N GLU A 112 7.01 5.51 9.85
CA GLU A 112 5.66 5.33 9.28
C GLU A 112 5.59 4.04 8.44
N ALA A 113 6.58 3.79 7.60
CA ALA A 113 6.64 2.58 6.78
C ALA A 113 6.69 1.30 7.65
N ILE A 114 7.52 1.28 8.70
CA ILE A 114 7.64 0.16 9.65
C ILE A 114 6.34 -0.06 10.43
N GLU A 115 5.68 1.02 10.86
CA GLU A 115 4.40 0.93 11.55
C GLU A 115 3.31 0.35 10.64
N LEU A 116 3.25 0.79 9.38
CA LEU A 116 2.30 0.27 8.39
C LEU A 116 2.50 -1.23 8.14
N VAL A 117 3.74 -1.68 7.99
CA VAL A 117 4.08 -3.11 7.85
C VAL A 117 3.58 -3.90 9.07
N SER A 118 3.84 -3.40 10.27
CA SER A 118 3.42 -4.06 11.51
C SER A 118 1.89 -4.13 11.63
N ARG A 119 1.18 -3.11 11.18
CA ARG A 119 -0.30 -3.08 11.15
C ARG A 119 -0.85 -4.06 10.11
N ALA A 120 -0.26 -4.09 8.92
CA ALA A 120 -0.65 -4.98 7.84
C ALA A 120 -0.52 -6.46 8.25
N ALA A 121 0.59 -6.83 8.87
CA ALA A 121 0.83 -8.18 9.36
C ALA A 121 -0.18 -8.61 10.45
N ARG A 122 -0.51 -7.70 11.38
CA ARG A 122 -1.52 -7.98 12.43
C ARG A 122 -2.92 -8.16 11.87
N GLN A 123 -3.30 -7.44 10.82
CA GLN A 123 -4.61 -7.59 10.19
C GLN A 123 -4.74 -8.95 9.51
N ARG A 124 -3.69 -9.46 8.90
CA ARG A 124 -3.65 -10.80 8.31
C ARG A 124 -3.96 -11.90 9.35
N THR A 125 -3.41 -11.77 10.57
CA THR A 125 -3.63 -12.76 11.65
C THR A 125 -5.03 -12.70 12.25
N ARG A 126 -5.80 -11.62 12.03
CA ARG A 126 -7.17 -11.46 12.55
C ARG A 126 -8.28 -11.96 11.61
N GLY A 127 -7.91 -12.50 10.46
CA GLY A 127 -8.87 -13.06 9.50
C GLY A 127 -9.38 -12.04 8.49
N ALA A 128 -9.42 -12.46 7.25
CA ALA A 128 -10.03 -11.71 6.15
C ALA A 128 -11.54 -11.59 6.38
N ALA A 129 -11.99 -10.46 6.88
CA ALA A 129 -13.40 -10.11 6.93
C ALA A 129 -13.68 -9.01 5.89
N GLU A 130 -14.49 -9.37 4.89
CA GLU A 130 -15.26 -8.53 3.97
C GLU A 130 -14.49 -7.70 2.94
N GLN A 131 -14.30 -8.30 1.78
CA GLN A 131 -14.07 -7.60 0.52
C GLN A 131 -15.39 -7.08 -0.05
N THR A 132 -15.58 -5.77 -0.01
CA THR A 132 -16.68 -5.13 -0.76
C THR A 132 -16.11 -4.40 -1.99
N THR A 133 -16.62 -4.77 -3.16
CA THR A 133 -16.30 -4.15 -4.45
C THR A 133 -16.92 -2.75 -4.54
N VAL A 134 -16.13 -1.73 -4.81
CA VAL A 134 -16.58 -0.34 -4.97
C VAL A 134 -16.43 0.12 -6.43
N LYS A 135 -17.50 0.75 -6.95
CA LYS A 135 -17.55 1.36 -8.29
C LYS A 135 -16.78 2.69 -8.36
N PRO A 136 -16.30 3.10 -9.55
CA PRO A 136 -15.48 4.31 -9.71
C PRO A 136 -16.25 5.60 -9.37
N THR A 137 -15.62 6.46 -8.58
CA THR A 137 -16.13 7.75 -8.11
C THR A 137 -15.48 8.95 -8.85
N PRO A 138 -16.14 10.12 -8.89
CA PRO A 138 -15.64 11.30 -9.60
C PRO A 138 -14.33 11.85 -9.00
N ARG A 139 -13.52 12.46 -9.86
CA ARG A 139 -12.18 12.96 -9.56
C ARG A 139 -12.19 14.13 -8.58
N ILE A 140 -11.45 13.98 -7.48
CA ILE A 140 -11.08 15.08 -6.58
C ILE A 140 -9.61 15.42 -6.85
N ILE A 141 -9.28 16.70 -7.07
CA ILE A 141 -7.92 17.15 -7.42
C ILE A 141 -7.32 17.96 -6.27
N GLY A 142 -6.10 17.65 -5.85
CA GLY A 142 -5.37 18.46 -4.86
C GLY A 142 -3.97 17.89 -4.59
N GLN A 143 -2.99 18.79 -4.44
CA GLN A 143 -1.57 18.45 -4.25
C GLN A 143 -1.03 18.82 -2.85
N ALA A 144 -1.83 19.53 -2.05
CA ALA A 144 -1.43 19.92 -0.70
C ALA A 144 -1.31 18.70 0.24
N PRO A 145 -0.34 18.67 1.18
CA PRO A 145 -0.19 17.57 2.14
C PRO A 145 -1.48 17.23 2.89
N ALA A 146 -2.27 18.26 3.26
CA ALA A 146 -3.57 18.07 3.90
C ALA A 146 -4.57 17.30 3.02
N MET A 147 -4.52 17.46 1.70
CA MET A 147 -5.35 16.73 0.75
C MET A 147 -4.95 15.26 0.65
N GLN A 148 -3.67 14.93 0.82
CA GLN A 148 -3.21 13.55 0.85
C GLN A 148 -3.82 12.76 2.01
N GLU A 149 -3.95 13.38 3.18
CA GLU A 149 -4.65 12.77 4.33
C GLU A 149 -6.14 12.57 4.05
N VAL A 150 -6.78 13.53 3.38
CA VAL A 150 -8.18 13.39 2.92
C VAL A 150 -8.31 12.21 1.94
N PHE A 151 -7.38 12.06 1.00
CA PHE A 151 -7.39 10.96 0.04
C PHE A 151 -7.21 9.59 0.70
N LYS A 152 -6.28 9.49 1.66
CA LYS A 152 -6.12 8.30 2.50
C LYS A 152 -7.43 7.96 3.24
N ALA A 153 -8.07 8.96 3.83
CA ALA A 153 -9.33 8.80 4.54
C ALA A 153 -10.44 8.31 3.59
N ILE A 154 -10.59 8.92 2.41
CA ILE A 154 -11.57 8.52 1.38
C ILE A 154 -11.31 7.07 0.96
N GLY A 155 -10.06 6.70 0.67
CA GLY A 155 -9.68 5.34 0.29
C GLY A 155 -10.05 4.31 1.35
N ARG A 156 -9.79 4.60 2.63
CA ARG A 156 -10.18 3.72 3.75
C ARG A 156 -11.70 3.60 3.89
N LEU A 157 -12.42 4.73 3.78
CA LEU A 157 -13.87 4.80 3.92
C LEU A 157 -14.60 4.16 2.75
N SER A 158 -14.02 4.19 1.54
CA SER A 158 -14.62 3.57 0.35
C SER A 158 -14.86 2.06 0.47
N ARG A 159 -14.20 1.41 1.43
CA ARG A 159 -14.37 -0.02 1.76
C ARG A 159 -15.21 -0.27 3.02
N SER A 160 -15.80 0.76 3.58
CA SER A 160 -16.63 0.66 4.78
C SER A 160 -18.06 1.09 4.50
N SER A 161 -19.01 0.59 5.31
CA SER A 161 -20.42 1.02 5.29
C SER A 161 -20.69 2.20 6.22
N MET A 162 -19.67 2.87 6.72
CA MET A 162 -19.80 3.98 7.66
C MET A 162 -20.33 5.24 6.98
N THR A 163 -21.24 5.94 7.66
CA THR A 163 -21.71 7.26 7.24
C THR A 163 -20.65 8.31 7.57
N VAL A 164 -20.27 9.13 6.59
CA VAL A 164 -19.28 10.19 6.75
C VAL A 164 -19.99 11.53 6.71
N LEU A 165 -19.79 12.36 7.73
CA LEU A 165 -20.26 13.75 7.77
C LEU A 165 -19.11 14.67 7.34
N ILE A 166 -19.31 15.43 6.27
CA ILE A 166 -18.37 16.47 5.81
C ILE A 166 -18.90 17.82 6.26
N THR A 167 -18.12 18.54 7.07
CA THR A 167 -18.43 19.88 7.55
C THR A 167 -17.44 20.89 6.98
N GLY A 168 -17.88 22.11 6.78
CA GLY A 168 -17.04 23.20 6.27
C GLY A 168 -17.84 24.49 6.15
N GLU A 169 -17.14 25.60 5.98
CA GLU A 169 -17.76 26.90 5.76
C GLU A 169 -18.57 26.95 4.46
N SER A 170 -19.49 27.90 4.34
CA SER A 170 -20.27 28.09 3.12
C SER A 170 -19.36 28.48 1.96
N GLY A 171 -19.52 27.81 0.80
CA GLY A 171 -18.70 28.06 -0.40
C GLY A 171 -17.42 27.22 -0.53
N THR A 172 -17.12 26.31 0.39
CA THR A 172 -15.92 25.43 0.33
C THR A 172 -16.06 24.20 -0.59
N GLY A 173 -17.18 24.06 -1.29
CA GLY A 173 -17.38 22.96 -2.26
C GLY A 173 -17.70 21.59 -1.64
N LYS A 174 -18.23 21.57 -0.43
CA LYS A 174 -18.66 20.33 0.26
C LYS A 174 -19.89 19.66 -0.36
#